data_57b615c81945cde8f467239f94574bca
#
_entry.id   57b615c81945cde8f467239f94574bca
#
_cell.length_a   1.000
_cell.length_b   1.000
_cell.length_c   1.000
_cell.angle_alpha   90.00
_cell.angle_beta   90.00
_cell.angle_gamma   90.00
#
_symmetry.space_group_name_H-M   'P 1'
#
loop_
_entity.id
_entity.type
_entity.pdbx_description
1 polymer ?
#
loop_
_entity_poly.entity_id
_entity_poly.type
_entity_poly.pdbx_seq_one_letter_code
_entity_poly.pdbx_strand_id
1 'polypeptide(L)'
;TIPVLENVRFFRPGYAIEYDFFSPSQLKSSLESKGIPGLFFAGQINGTSGYEEAAAQGLVAGINAIQYVHNDSPLVLSRDEAYIGVLIDDLITKDTLEPYRMFTSRAEYRILLRFSNAHARLLQKSEKFSLLAPPAIRRIKDILFGLDAIVGSLGSPVNSSEINTVLAQLGEATIKQKTPAEALLRRPSVGIHSLPKSLFSA
;
A
#
# COMPACT_ATOMS: atom_id res chain seq x y z
N THR A 1 -39.30 -6.41 -14.93
CA THR A 1 -39.67 -7.09 -16.19
C THR A 1 -39.19 -6.27 -17.37
N ILE A 2 -38.64 -6.93 -18.38
CA ILE A 2 -38.17 -6.30 -19.62
C ILE A 2 -39.19 -6.66 -20.70
N PRO A 3 -40.00 -5.70 -21.19
CA PRO A 3 -41.14 -5.99 -22.09
C PRO A 3 -40.76 -6.76 -23.36
N VAL A 4 -39.58 -6.47 -23.92
CA VAL A 4 -39.06 -7.16 -25.13
C VAL A 4 -38.78 -8.67 -24.89
N LEU A 5 -38.67 -9.08 -23.64
CA LEU A 5 -38.34 -10.46 -23.24
C LEU A 5 -39.54 -11.25 -22.70
N GLU A 6 -40.78 -10.75 -22.85
CA GLU A 6 -41.97 -11.43 -22.32
C GLU A 6 -42.16 -12.84 -22.89
N ASN A 7 -41.78 -13.06 -24.14
CA ASN A 7 -41.92 -14.33 -24.84
C ASN A 7 -40.62 -15.11 -25.01
N VAL A 8 -39.57 -14.71 -24.27
CA VAL A 8 -38.26 -15.38 -24.39
C VAL A 8 -38.33 -16.79 -23.79
N ARG A 9 -37.74 -17.75 -24.48
CA ARG A 9 -37.52 -19.09 -23.97
C ARG A 9 -36.10 -19.23 -23.45
N PHE A 10 -35.97 -19.45 -22.14
CA PHE A 10 -34.66 -19.69 -21.54
C PHE A 10 -34.15 -21.08 -21.88
N PHE A 11 -32.92 -21.18 -22.41
CA PHE A 11 -32.23 -22.45 -22.62
C PHE A 11 -31.61 -22.93 -21.32
N ARG A 12 -31.22 -22.00 -20.45
CA ARG A 12 -30.64 -22.25 -19.13
C ARG A 12 -31.13 -21.19 -18.15
N PRO A 13 -31.69 -21.57 -17.01
CA PRO A 13 -32.04 -20.59 -15.98
C PRO A 13 -30.78 -19.94 -15.41
N GLY A 14 -30.93 -18.75 -14.87
CA GLY A 14 -29.92 -18.13 -14.04
C GLY A 14 -29.69 -18.92 -12.73
N TYR A 15 -28.62 -18.64 -12.07
CA TYR A 15 -28.34 -19.19 -10.75
C TYR A 15 -27.92 -18.08 -9.79
N ALA A 16 -28.16 -18.27 -8.53
CA ALA A 16 -27.61 -17.47 -7.45
C ALA A 16 -26.79 -18.39 -6.53
N ILE A 17 -25.70 -17.87 -6.04
CA ILE A 17 -24.87 -18.54 -5.03
C ILE A 17 -25.15 -17.84 -3.70
N GLU A 18 -25.59 -18.61 -2.72
CA GLU A 18 -25.68 -18.17 -1.34
C GLU A 18 -24.37 -18.51 -0.63
N TYR A 19 -23.81 -17.55 0.06
CA TYR A 19 -22.60 -17.74 0.85
C TYR A 19 -22.92 -17.61 2.33
N ASP A 20 -22.33 -18.49 3.11
CA ASP A 20 -22.33 -18.31 4.55
C ASP A 20 -21.63 -17.01 4.93
N PHE A 21 -22.21 -16.27 5.87
CA PHE A 21 -21.75 -14.99 6.32
C PHE A 21 -21.65 -14.96 7.86
N PHE A 22 -20.52 -14.49 8.33
CA PHE A 22 -20.29 -14.21 9.73
C PHE A 22 -20.01 -12.72 9.92
N SER A 23 -20.76 -12.04 10.81
CA SER A 23 -20.50 -10.63 11.04
C SER A 23 -19.06 -10.39 11.50
N PRO A 24 -18.26 -9.61 10.76
CA PRO A 24 -16.87 -9.33 11.13
C PRO A 24 -16.71 -8.55 12.43
N SER A 25 -17.78 -7.95 12.96
CA SER A 25 -17.78 -7.33 14.29
C SER A 25 -17.44 -8.32 15.43
N GLN A 26 -17.55 -9.62 15.16
CA GLN A 26 -17.15 -10.70 16.07
C GLN A 26 -15.63 -11.01 16.02
N LEU A 27 -14.88 -10.33 15.17
CA LEU A 27 -13.44 -10.53 15.01
C LEU A 27 -12.65 -9.43 15.71
N LYS A 28 -11.45 -9.81 16.16
CA LYS A 28 -10.39 -8.88 16.56
C LYS A 28 -9.70 -8.31 15.30
N SER A 29 -8.89 -7.26 15.45
CA SER A 29 -8.05 -6.72 14.37
C SER A 29 -7.03 -7.71 13.80
N SER A 30 -6.78 -8.82 14.49
CA SER A 30 -5.99 -9.95 14.03
C SER A 30 -6.76 -10.93 13.13
N LEU A 31 -8.06 -10.71 12.90
CA LEU A 31 -9.03 -11.61 12.28
C LEU A 31 -9.32 -12.89 13.10
N GLU A 32 -8.88 -12.93 14.36
CA GLU A 32 -9.24 -13.97 15.31
C GLU A 32 -10.66 -13.75 15.85
N SER A 33 -11.42 -14.79 16.02
CA SER A 33 -12.73 -14.76 16.68
C SER A 33 -12.62 -14.27 18.13
N LYS A 34 -13.52 -13.36 18.54
CA LYS A 34 -13.64 -12.93 19.94
C LYS A 34 -14.19 -14.04 20.85
N GLY A 35 -15.00 -14.93 20.28
CA GLY A 35 -15.68 -15.99 21.04
C GLY A 35 -14.92 -17.30 21.12
N ILE A 36 -14.07 -17.61 20.16
CA ILE A 36 -13.34 -18.88 20.06
C ILE A 36 -11.86 -18.58 19.81
N PRO A 37 -11.01 -18.69 20.86
CA PRO A 37 -9.58 -18.46 20.72
C PRO A 37 -8.93 -19.41 19.70
N GLY A 38 -8.02 -18.89 18.89
CA GLY A 38 -7.32 -19.65 17.85
C GLY A 38 -8.11 -19.90 16.57
N LEU A 39 -9.37 -19.44 16.48
CA LEU A 39 -10.17 -19.52 15.26
C LEU A 39 -10.08 -18.19 14.50
N PHE A 40 -9.66 -18.25 13.23
CA PHE A 40 -9.50 -17.10 12.36
C PHE A 40 -10.44 -17.19 11.15
N PHE A 41 -10.99 -16.05 10.74
CA PHE A 41 -11.85 -15.96 9.56
C PHE A 41 -11.22 -15.05 8.51
N ALA A 42 -11.36 -15.44 7.24
CA ALA A 42 -10.82 -14.65 6.12
C ALA A 42 -11.65 -14.84 4.85
N GLY A 43 -11.79 -13.78 4.06
CA GLY A 43 -12.40 -13.82 2.75
C GLY A 43 -13.92 -13.70 2.77
N GLN A 44 -14.58 -14.51 1.95
CA GLN A 44 -16.02 -14.43 1.67
C GLN A 44 -16.88 -14.51 2.93
N ILE A 45 -16.50 -15.34 3.89
CA ILE A 45 -17.24 -15.50 5.14
C ILE A 45 -17.33 -14.20 5.97
N ASN A 46 -16.40 -13.27 5.75
CA ASN A 46 -16.38 -11.93 6.36
C ASN A 46 -17.13 -10.88 5.51
N GLY A 47 -17.91 -11.30 4.51
CA GLY A 47 -18.68 -10.40 3.67
C GLY A 47 -17.87 -9.67 2.61
N THR A 48 -16.70 -10.17 2.20
CA THR A 48 -15.92 -9.62 1.10
C THR A 48 -16.07 -10.48 -0.16
N SER A 49 -16.37 -9.84 -1.31
CA SER A 49 -16.58 -10.54 -2.57
C SER A 49 -15.39 -10.42 -3.55
N GLY A 50 -14.39 -9.59 -3.24
CA GLY A 50 -13.21 -9.38 -4.09
C GLY A 50 -12.09 -10.37 -3.78
N TYR A 51 -11.39 -10.82 -4.84
CA TYR A 51 -10.27 -11.75 -4.70
C TYR A 51 -9.11 -11.15 -3.91
N GLU A 52 -8.80 -9.88 -4.15
CA GLU A 52 -7.73 -9.15 -3.46
C GLU A 52 -8.03 -8.98 -1.98
N GLU A 53 -9.28 -8.65 -1.64
CA GLU A 53 -9.73 -8.54 -0.26
C GLU A 53 -9.63 -9.88 0.47
N ALA A 54 -10.03 -10.96 -0.19
CA ALA A 54 -9.94 -12.30 0.38
C ALA A 54 -8.48 -12.74 0.58
N ALA A 55 -7.61 -12.49 -0.40
CA ALA A 55 -6.19 -12.79 -0.31
C ALA A 55 -5.50 -12.01 0.82
N ALA A 56 -5.80 -10.72 0.95
CA ALA A 56 -5.28 -9.88 2.01
C ALA A 56 -5.65 -10.39 3.41
N GLN A 57 -6.92 -10.74 3.60
CA GLN A 57 -7.41 -11.33 4.87
C GLN A 57 -6.75 -12.68 5.14
N GLY A 58 -6.67 -13.56 4.12
CA GLY A 58 -6.03 -14.86 4.25
C GLY A 58 -4.57 -14.77 4.67
N LEU A 59 -3.83 -13.81 4.11
CA LEU A 59 -2.45 -13.55 4.50
C LEU A 59 -2.35 -13.15 5.98
N VAL A 60 -3.14 -12.16 6.41
CA VAL A 60 -3.12 -11.68 7.82
C VAL A 60 -3.57 -12.78 8.78
N ALA A 61 -4.66 -13.48 8.46
CA ALA A 61 -5.17 -14.57 9.29
C ALA A 61 -4.16 -15.71 9.43
N GLY A 62 -3.50 -16.10 8.32
CA GLY A 62 -2.48 -17.15 8.32
C GLY A 62 -1.25 -16.80 9.15
N ILE A 63 -0.75 -15.55 9.01
CA ILE A 63 0.35 -15.06 9.86
C ILE A 63 -0.07 -15.09 11.33
N ASN A 64 -1.26 -14.59 11.65
CA ASN A 64 -1.72 -14.49 13.02
C ASN A 64 -2.05 -15.85 13.65
N ALA A 65 -2.45 -16.83 12.85
CA ALA A 65 -2.60 -18.20 13.33
C ALA A 65 -1.24 -18.80 13.78
N ILE A 66 -0.17 -18.52 13.03
CA ILE A 66 1.20 -18.92 13.41
C ILE A 66 1.62 -18.19 14.70
N GLN A 67 1.41 -16.88 14.77
CA GLN A 67 1.74 -16.10 15.98
C GLN A 67 0.98 -16.63 17.20
N TYR A 68 -0.28 -16.99 17.03
CA TYR A 68 -1.10 -17.58 18.11
C TYR A 68 -0.50 -18.91 18.63
N VAL A 69 -0.09 -19.80 17.73
CA VAL A 69 0.55 -21.09 18.11
C VAL A 69 1.85 -20.88 18.87
N HIS A 70 2.62 -19.84 18.52
CA HIS A 70 3.89 -19.51 19.19
C HIS A 70 3.70 -18.63 20.43
N ASN A 71 2.49 -18.21 20.78
CA ASN A 71 2.19 -17.23 21.81
C ASN A 71 2.88 -15.87 21.58
N ASP A 72 3.07 -15.49 20.33
CA ASP A 72 3.66 -14.23 19.91
C ASP A 72 2.61 -13.14 19.66
N SER A 73 3.08 -11.90 19.58
CA SER A 73 2.20 -10.76 19.27
C SER A 73 1.65 -10.85 17.84
N PRO A 74 0.35 -10.60 17.63
CA PRO A 74 -0.24 -10.67 16.30
C PRO A 74 0.24 -9.54 15.38
N LEU A 75 0.21 -9.81 14.08
CA LEU A 75 0.33 -8.79 13.03
C LEU A 75 -1.00 -8.01 12.97
N VAL A 76 -0.92 -6.75 13.33
CA VAL A 76 -2.00 -5.78 13.13
C VAL A 76 -1.46 -4.64 12.28
N LEU A 77 -2.18 -4.29 11.23
CA LEU A 77 -1.89 -3.17 10.34
C LEU A 77 -2.88 -2.05 10.62
N SER A 78 -2.38 -0.85 10.88
CA SER A 78 -3.23 0.32 11.07
C SER A 78 -3.66 0.92 9.73
N ARG A 79 -4.64 1.82 9.77
CA ARG A 79 -5.23 2.47 8.58
C ARG A 79 -4.25 3.35 7.82
N ASP A 80 -3.24 3.89 8.49
CA ASP A 80 -2.14 4.69 7.91
C ASP A 80 -0.96 3.84 7.43
N GLU A 81 -0.90 2.55 7.81
CA GLU A 81 0.17 1.65 7.38
C GLU A 81 -0.11 0.93 6.07
N ALA A 82 -1.36 0.50 5.84
CA ALA A 82 -1.69 -0.27 4.64
C ALA A 82 -3.19 -0.25 4.30
N TYR A 83 -3.52 -0.44 3.01
CA TYR A 83 -4.91 -0.69 2.59
C TYR A 83 -5.53 -1.94 3.25
N ILE A 84 -4.70 -2.94 3.57
CA ILE A 84 -5.14 -4.11 4.36
C ILE A 84 -5.60 -3.67 5.75
N GLY A 85 -4.92 -2.71 6.37
CA GLY A 85 -5.34 -2.12 7.65
C GLY A 85 -6.69 -1.42 7.54
N VAL A 86 -6.91 -0.62 6.49
CA VAL A 86 -8.20 0.02 6.23
C VAL A 86 -9.31 -1.01 6.02
N LEU A 87 -9.04 -2.06 5.24
CA LEU A 87 -9.97 -3.15 4.98
C LEU A 87 -10.41 -3.83 6.28
N ILE A 88 -9.46 -4.27 7.09
CA ILE A 88 -9.76 -5.03 8.31
C ILE A 88 -10.47 -4.13 9.32
N ASP A 89 -10.01 -2.90 9.50
CA ASP A 89 -10.65 -1.96 10.41
C ASP A 89 -12.09 -1.64 10.00
N ASP A 90 -12.33 -1.38 8.71
CA ASP A 90 -13.69 -1.17 8.21
C ASP A 90 -14.59 -2.39 8.44
N LEU A 91 -14.10 -3.60 8.22
CA LEU A 91 -14.87 -4.83 8.42
C LEU A 91 -15.28 -5.02 9.87
N ILE A 92 -14.37 -4.80 10.82
CA ILE A 92 -14.65 -5.09 12.24
C ILE A 92 -15.37 -3.96 12.97
N THR A 93 -15.38 -2.73 12.41
CA THR A 93 -15.96 -1.54 13.04
C THR A 93 -17.23 -1.03 12.37
N LYS A 94 -17.37 -1.28 11.06
CA LYS A 94 -18.54 -0.84 10.29
C LYS A 94 -19.44 -2.04 10.04
N ASP A 95 -20.60 -2.04 10.65
CA ASP A 95 -21.60 -3.10 10.47
C ASP A 95 -22.27 -2.93 9.09
N THR A 96 -21.66 -3.53 8.05
CA THR A 96 -22.15 -3.41 6.68
C THR A 96 -22.97 -4.64 6.30
N LEU A 97 -24.21 -4.40 5.85
CA LEU A 97 -25.11 -5.44 5.34
C LEU A 97 -24.85 -5.80 3.88
N GLU A 98 -24.05 -4.99 3.17
CA GLU A 98 -23.67 -5.20 1.79
C GLU A 98 -22.25 -5.78 1.67
N PRO A 99 -21.96 -6.55 0.60
CA PRO A 99 -20.61 -7.06 0.37
C PRO A 99 -19.58 -5.93 0.32
N TYR A 100 -18.56 -6.04 1.15
CA TYR A 100 -17.51 -5.02 1.22
C TYR A 100 -16.57 -5.11 0.01
N ARG A 101 -16.29 -3.94 -0.58
CA ARG A 101 -15.27 -3.75 -1.60
C ARG A 101 -14.32 -2.64 -1.18
N MET A 102 -13.02 -2.89 -1.38
CA MET A 102 -11.98 -1.91 -1.08
C MET A 102 -11.82 -0.93 -2.23
N PHE A 103 -12.18 0.33 -1.97
CA PHE A 103 -11.93 1.45 -2.87
C PHE A 103 -10.93 2.41 -2.25
N THR A 104 -10.13 3.06 -3.09
CA THR A 104 -9.15 4.06 -2.63
C THR A 104 -9.80 5.23 -1.87
N SER A 105 -11.07 5.52 -2.16
CA SER A 105 -11.86 6.54 -1.45
C SER A 105 -12.14 6.21 0.01
N ARG A 106 -11.97 4.94 0.43
CA ARG A 106 -12.14 4.53 1.82
C ARG A 106 -10.94 4.84 2.70
N ALA A 107 -9.77 5.11 2.11
CA ALA A 107 -8.54 5.40 2.82
C ALA A 107 -8.37 6.91 3.02
N GLU A 108 -8.22 7.35 4.24
CA GLU A 108 -7.94 8.74 4.63
C GLU A 108 -6.53 9.15 4.20
N TYR A 109 -5.59 8.23 4.35
CA TYR A 109 -4.16 8.46 4.10
C TYR A 109 -3.69 8.01 2.72
N ARG A 110 -4.54 8.08 1.69
CA ARG A 110 -4.22 7.56 0.35
C ARG A 110 -3.01 8.20 -0.33
N ILE A 111 -2.63 9.42 0.07
CA ILE A 111 -1.38 10.05 -0.39
C ILE A 111 -0.16 9.37 0.23
N LEU A 112 -0.28 8.90 1.48
CA LEU A 112 0.74 8.11 2.17
C LEU A 112 0.75 6.66 1.68
N LEU A 113 -0.43 6.06 1.50
CA LEU A 113 -0.61 4.65 1.12
C LEU A 113 -0.40 4.43 -0.38
N ARG A 114 0.80 4.72 -0.89
CA ARG A 114 1.12 4.52 -2.30
C ARG A 114 1.84 3.19 -2.52
N PHE A 115 1.66 2.63 -3.71
CA PHE A 115 2.41 1.46 -4.15
C PHE A 115 3.92 1.71 -4.13
N SER A 116 4.34 2.90 -4.59
CA SER A 116 5.77 3.25 -4.73
C SER A 116 6.55 3.31 -3.42
N ASN A 117 5.90 3.49 -2.27
CA ASN A 117 6.56 3.58 -0.96
C ASN A 117 6.21 2.41 -0.02
N ALA A 118 5.54 1.37 -0.51
CA ALA A 118 5.14 0.23 0.30
C ALA A 118 6.34 -0.47 0.98
N HIS A 119 7.46 -0.56 0.27
CA HIS A 119 8.70 -1.14 0.80
C HIS A 119 9.19 -0.41 2.05
N ALA A 120 9.19 0.93 2.03
CA ALA A 120 9.61 1.73 3.18
C ALA A 120 8.66 1.56 4.37
N ARG A 121 7.33 1.65 4.12
CA ARG A 121 6.32 1.58 5.18
C ARG A 121 6.22 0.22 5.87
N LEU A 122 6.41 -0.87 5.12
CA LEU A 122 6.16 -2.23 5.61
C LEU A 122 7.42 -3.03 5.92
N LEU A 123 8.63 -2.46 5.71
CA LEU A 123 9.90 -3.17 5.92
C LEU A 123 10.02 -3.70 7.34
N GLN A 124 9.79 -2.87 8.36
CA GLN A 124 9.92 -3.27 9.76
C GLN A 124 8.97 -4.41 10.12
N LYS A 125 7.73 -4.37 9.62
CA LYS A 125 6.77 -5.46 9.82
C LYS A 125 7.20 -6.73 9.08
N SER A 126 7.71 -6.57 7.85
CA SER A 126 8.23 -7.71 7.09
C SER A 126 9.40 -8.40 7.78
N GLU A 127 10.29 -7.65 8.44
CA GLU A 127 11.39 -8.21 9.22
C GLU A 127 10.88 -8.87 10.51
N LYS A 128 10.03 -8.17 11.27
CA LYS A 128 9.50 -8.68 12.54
C LYS A 128 8.78 -10.01 12.37
N PHE A 129 7.99 -10.16 11.32
CA PHE A 129 7.18 -11.35 11.05
C PHE A 129 7.83 -12.31 10.03
N SER A 130 9.08 -12.07 9.63
CA SER A 130 9.83 -12.91 8.68
C SER A 130 9.08 -13.17 7.36
N LEU A 131 8.38 -12.14 6.84
CA LEU A 131 7.51 -12.28 5.67
C LEU A 131 8.27 -12.34 4.35
N LEU A 132 9.52 -11.90 4.33
CA LEU A 132 10.36 -11.88 3.13
C LEU A 132 11.68 -12.60 3.40
N ALA A 133 12.20 -13.26 2.36
CA ALA A 133 13.50 -13.88 2.42
C ALA A 133 14.62 -12.84 2.65
N PRO A 134 15.73 -13.19 3.37
CA PRO A 134 16.80 -12.26 3.68
C PRO A 134 17.41 -11.52 2.48
N PRO A 135 17.57 -12.12 1.29
CA PRO A 135 18.04 -11.37 0.12
C PRO A 135 17.10 -10.24 -0.32
N ALA A 136 15.78 -10.46 -0.23
CA ALA A 136 14.79 -9.44 -0.57
C ALA A 136 14.84 -8.27 0.44
N ILE A 137 14.94 -8.56 1.72
CA ILE A 137 15.11 -7.55 2.77
C ILE A 137 16.37 -6.72 2.52
N ARG A 138 17.52 -7.35 2.24
CA ARG A 138 18.77 -6.63 1.92
C ARG A 138 18.59 -5.70 0.73
N ARG A 139 18.02 -6.19 -0.37
CA ARG A 139 17.76 -5.38 -1.56
C ARG A 139 16.88 -4.15 -1.27
N ILE A 140 15.84 -4.32 -0.44
CA ILE A 140 14.99 -3.20 -0.05
C ILE A 140 15.78 -2.18 0.77
N LYS A 141 16.59 -2.63 1.74
CA LYS A 141 17.45 -1.75 2.55
C LYS A 141 18.44 -0.97 1.69
N ASP A 142 19.07 -1.63 0.73
CA ASP A 142 20.01 -0.98 -0.20
C ASP A 142 19.32 0.13 -1.02
N ILE A 143 18.11 -0.15 -1.52
CA ILE A 143 17.29 0.84 -2.24
C ILE A 143 16.95 2.03 -1.33
N LEU A 144 16.48 1.77 -0.11
CA LEU A 144 16.12 2.83 0.83
C LEU A 144 17.33 3.66 1.25
N PHE A 145 18.46 3.02 1.50
CA PHE A 145 19.74 3.71 1.78
C PHE A 145 20.17 4.61 0.62
N GLY A 146 20.09 4.11 -0.62
CA GLY A 146 20.38 4.90 -1.81
C GLY A 146 19.43 6.10 -1.98
N LEU A 147 18.14 5.91 -1.69
CA LEU A 147 17.16 7.01 -1.73
C LEU A 147 17.46 8.08 -0.67
N ASP A 148 17.79 7.66 0.55
CA ASP A 148 18.12 8.58 1.65
C ASP A 148 19.40 9.39 1.31
N ALA A 149 20.40 8.75 0.71
CA ALA A 149 21.61 9.42 0.25
C ALA A 149 21.30 10.48 -0.84
N ILE A 150 20.44 10.14 -1.81
CA ILE A 150 20.00 11.07 -2.85
C ILE A 150 19.24 12.24 -2.21
N VAL A 151 18.26 11.97 -1.35
CA VAL A 151 17.48 13.01 -0.65
C VAL A 151 18.38 13.90 0.18
N GLY A 152 19.34 13.32 0.90
CA GLY A 152 20.33 14.08 1.68
C GLY A 152 21.18 15.02 0.83
N SER A 153 21.52 14.62 -0.40
CA SER A 153 22.32 15.45 -1.31
C SER A 153 21.52 16.61 -1.92
N LEU A 154 20.19 16.55 -1.96
CA LEU A 154 19.36 17.61 -2.57
C LEU A 154 19.43 18.96 -1.85
N GLY A 155 19.80 18.97 -0.57
CA GLY A 155 20.06 20.21 0.16
C GLY A 155 21.37 20.91 -0.25
N SER A 156 22.27 20.20 -0.94
CA SER A 156 23.57 20.72 -1.34
C SER A 156 23.45 21.78 -2.43
N PRO A 157 24.29 22.84 -2.37
CA PRO A 157 24.27 23.91 -3.36
C PRO A 157 24.92 23.47 -4.68
N VAL A 158 24.23 23.72 -5.80
CA VAL A 158 24.73 23.55 -7.15
C VAL A 158 25.29 24.87 -7.67
N ASN A 159 26.47 24.84 -8.30
CA ASN A 159 27.09 26.04 -8.86
C ASN A 159 26.45 26.43 -10.19
N SER A 160 26.45 27.72 -10.50
CA SER A 160 25.94 28.25 -11.77
C SER A 160 26.67 27.67 -12.99
N SER A 161 27.98 27.44 -12.89
CA SER A 161 28.81 26.86 -13.95
C SER A 161 28.44 25.41 -14.29
N GLU A 162 27.87 24.66 -13.33
CA GLU A 162 27.53 23.25 -13.50
C GLU A 162 26.15 23.05 -14.12
N ILE A 163 25.22 23.98 -13.93
CA ILE A 163 23.81 23.77 -14.28
C ILE A 163 23.25 24.75 -15.34
N ASN A 164 23.83 25.93 -15.50
CA ASN A 164 23.23 26.96 -16.36
C ASN A 164 23.10 26.55 -17.83
N THR A 165 24.03 25.76 -18.36
CA THR A 165 23.92 25.21 -19.72
C THR A 165 22.68 24.33 -19.86
N VAL A 166 22.44 23.48 -18.88
CA VAL A 166 21.26 22.57 -18.85
C VAL A 166 19.97 23.38 -18.68
N LEU A 167 19.96 24.37 -17.77
CA LEU A 167 18.79 25.21 -17.58
C LEU A 167 18.42 25.97 -18.85
N ALA A 168 19.41 26.53 -19.57
CA ALA A 168 19.18 27.22 -20.82
C ALA A 168 18.60 26.28 -21.91
N GLN A 169 19.08 25.04 -22.00
CA GLN A 169 18.54 24.02 -22.90
C GLN A 169 17.11 23.63 -22.59
N LEU A 170 16.74 23.66 -21.30
CA LEU A 170 15.38 23.38 -20.82
C LEU A 170 14.44 24.59 -20.91
N GLY A 171 14.93 25.74 -21.38
CA GLY A 171 14.15 26.98 -21.41
C GLY A 171 13.92 27.63 -20.04
N GLU A 172 14.70 27.23 -19.05
CA GLU A 172 14.61 27.73 -17.66
C GLU A 172 15.57 28.89 -17.41
N ALA A 173 15.21 29.77 -16.48
CA ALA A 173 16.07 30.88 -16.10
C ALA A 173 17.38 30.39 -15.44
N THR A 174 18.52 30.94 -15.89
CA THR A 174 19.83 30.65 -15.30
C THR A 174 19.95 31.18 -13.88
N ILE A 175 20.79 30.55 -13.06
CA ILE A 175 21.06 30.99 -11.68
C ILE A 175 22.31 31.88 -11.64
N LYS A 176 22.29 32.89 -10.78
CA LYS A 176 23.43 33.83 -10.59
C LYS A 176 24.31 33.44 -9.41
N GLN A 177 23.79 32.72 -8.47
CA GLN A 177 24.45 32.29 -7.23
C GLN A 177 24.20 30.79 -6.97
N LYS A 178 24.98 30.21 -6.06
CA LYS A 178 24.78 28.82 -5.61
C LYS A 178 23.35 28.64 -5.13
N THR A 179 22.69 27.60 -5.64
CA THR A 179 21.28 27.33 -5.34
C THR A 179 21.13 25.86 -4.92
N PRO A 180 20.41 25.56 -3.82
CA PRO A 180 20.15 24.18 -3.43
C PRO A 180 19.50 23.38 -4.56
N ALA A 181 19.91 22.12 -4.75
CA ALA A 181 19.37 21.27 -5.80
C ALA A 181 17.85 21.08 -5.68
N GLU A 182 17.32 20.98 -4.47
CA GLU A 182 15.87 20.91 -4.22
C GLU A 182 15.11 22.13 -4.75
N ALA A 183 15.69 23.31 -4.70
CA ALA A 183 15.06 24.52 -5.21
C ALA A 183 15.03 24.53 -6.77
N LEU A 184 16.01 23.89 -7.40
CA LEU A 184 16.03 23.71 -8.86
C LEU A 184 14.96 22.68 -9.29
N LEU A 185 14.76 21.60 -8.52
CA LEU A 185 13.75 20.58 -8.81
C LEU A 185 12.30 21.08 -8.68
N ARG A 186 12.07 22.23 -8.04
CA ARG A 186 10.73 22.88 -8.01
C ARG A 186 10.35 23.52 -9.35
N ARG A 187 11.28 23.63 -10.29
CA ARG A 187 11.03 24.19 -11.63
C ARG A 187 10.40 23.14 -12.53
N PRO A 188 9.36 23.47 -13.31
CA PRO A 188 8.59 22.49 -14.09
C PRO A 188 9.41 21.62 -15.04
N SER A 189 10.44 22.20 -15.66
CA SER A 189 11.25 21.51 -16.69
C SER A 189 12.48 20.79 -16.12
N VAL A 190 12.78 20.95 -14.81
CA VAL A 190 13.99 20.41 -14.20
C VAL A 190 13.68 19.08 -13.49
N GLY A 191 14.21 17.98 -14.03
CA GLY A 191 14.15 16.67 -13.39
C GLY A 191 15.45 16.33 -12.64
N ILE A 192 15.42 15.28 -11.81
CA ILE A 192 16.61 14.82 -11.07
C ILE A 192 17.80 14.48 -12.01
N HIS A 193 17.52 13.96 -13.18
CA HIS A 193 18.51 13.65 -14.21
C HIS A 193 19.17 14.88 -14.86
N SER A 194 18.57 16.06 -14.67
CA SER A 194 19.12 17.34 -15.12
C SER A 194 20.16 17.91 -14.15
N LEU A 195 20.24 17.40 -12.94
CA LEU A 195 21.19 17.84 -11.92
C LEU A 195 22.60 17.29 -12.21
N PRO A 196 23.67 18.01 -11.78
CA PRO A 196 25.03 17.54 -11.94
C PRO A 196 25.25 16.19 -11.24
N LYS A 197 25.93 15.24 -11.94
CA LYS A 197 26.25 13.93 -11.36
C LYS A 197 27.14 14.01 -10.14
N SER A 198 27.99 15.04 -10.05
CA SER A 198 28.84 15.35 -8.91
C SER A 198 28.04 15.47 -7.59
N LEU A 199 26.78 15.85 -7.66
CA LEU A 199 25.88 15.96 -6.51
C LEU A 199 25.62 14.62 -5.83
N PHE A 200 25.66 13.51 -6.59
CA PHE A 200 25.32 12.16 -6.17
C PHE A 200 26.54 11.24 -6.06
N SER A 201 27.75 11.79 -6.24
CA SER A 201 29.03 11.07 -6.18
C SER A 201 29.65 11.27 -4.78
N ALA A 202 29.04 10.66 -3.76
CA ALA A 202 29.65 10.57 -2.43
C ALA A 202 29.95 9.11 -2.08
#